data_be0def8c11090c15b4c6e90f4fbecf16
#
_entry.id   be0def8c11090c15b4c6e90f4fbecf16
#
_cell.length_a   1.000
_cell.length_b   1.000
_cell.length_c   1.000
_cell.angle_alpha   90.00
_cell.angle_beta   90.00
_cell.angle_gamma   90.00
#
_symmetry.space_group_name_H-M   'P 1'
#
loop_
_entity.id
_entity.type
_entity.pdbx_description
1 polymer ?
#
loop_
_entity_poly.entity_id
_entity_poly.type
_entity_poly.pdbx_seq_one_letter_code
_entity_poly.pdbx_strand_id
1 'polypeptide(L)'
;MAVLNLGTYPPKQCGIATFSMDLRNSLLIHGNEVKVMAVSEEKNKYEYPPEVVFEIDRQHRPDYFAAASFINSAADVELVIIQHEYGIFGGMDGEYIMDLVGMLLKPYVLVTHTVLPNPTRSCKNILNYLAGRASAVVSMTRNSMMLMSDLYEAPPELIYLIAHGVPEFKVQ
;
A
#
# COMPACT_ATOMS: atom_id res chain seq x y z
N MET A 1 17.07 7.82 3.07
CA MET A 1 16.38 6.69 2.43
C MET A 1 15.19 7.24 1.67
N ALA A 2 15.06 6.89 0.40
CA ALA A 2 13.86 7.26 -0.37
C ALA A 2 12.85 6.10 -0.35
N VAL A 3 11.63 6.44 0.02
CA VAL A 3 10.50 5.53 0.16
C VAL A 3 9.46 5.88 -0.90
N LEU A 4 8.83 4.87 -1.50
CA LEU A 4 7.68 5.07 -2.38
C LEU A 4 6.42 4.50 -1.70
N ASN A 5 5.45 5.37 -1.39
CA ASN A 5 4.16 4.97 -0.82
C ASN A 5 3.15 4.75 -1.96
N LEU A 6 2.63 3.53 -2.06
CA LEU A 6 1.67 3.11 -3.08
C LEU A 6 0.30 2.91 -2.45
N GLY A 7 -0.70 3.61 -2.96
CA GLY A 7 -2.08 3.53 -2.50
C GLY A 7 -2.92 4.66 -3.06
N THR A 8 -4.08 4.93 -2.46
CA THR A 8 -4.83 6.15 -2.79
C THR A 8 -4.20 7.37 -2.13
N TYR A 9 -4.36 8.55 -2.74
CA TYR A 9 -3.77 9.81 -2.25
C TYR A 9 -4.71 11.01 -2.51
N PRO A 10 -4.64 12.10 -1.70
CA PRO A 10 -5.39 13.30 -2.00
C PRO A 10 -5.02 13.89 -3.37
N PRO A 11 -5.97 14.52 -4.09
CA PRO A 11 -7.28 15.02 -3.60
C PRO A 11 -8.40 13.98 -3.57
N LYS A 12 -8.14 12.69 -3.84
CA LYS A 12 -9.14 11.64 -3.64
C LYS A 12 -9.59 11.61 -2.19
N GLN A 13 -10.91 11.68 -1.97
CA GLN A 13 -11.50 11.70 -0.62
C GLN A 13 -11.80 10.26 -0.16
N CYS A 14 -10.87 9.67 0.55
CA CYS A 14 -11.07 8.39 1.26
C CYS A 14 -10.09 8.26 2.43
N GLY A 15 -10.41 7.40 3.40
CA GLY A 15 -9.60 7.20 4.60
C GLY A 15 -8.16 6.80 4.31
N ILE A 16 -7.92 5.94 3.31
CA ILE A 16 -6.57 5.51 2.94
C ILE A 16 -5.78 6.66 2.29
N ALA A 17 -6.42 7.54 1.53
CA ALA A 17 -5.75 8.71 0.96
C ALA A 17 -5.26 9.65 2.06
N THR A 18 -6.09 9.92 3.06
CA THR A 18 -5.71 10.72 4.24
C THR A 18 -4.58 10.04 5.01
N PHE A 19 -4.70 8.74 5.29
CA PHE A 19 -3.65 7.98 5.96
C PHE A 19 -2.33 8.02 5.19
N SER A 20 -2.35 7.87 3.87
CA SER A 20 -1.16 7.94 3.01
C SER A 20 -0.47 9.29 3.10
N MET A 21 -1.24 10.38 3.14
CA MET A 21 -0.71 11.74 3.30
C MET A 21 -0.09 11.94 4.69
N ASP A 22 -0.78 11.51 5.74
CA ASP A 22 -0.29 11.64 7.12
C ASP A 22 0.98 10.81 7.35
N LEU A 23 1.02 9.58 6.81
CA LEU A 23 2.21 8.74 6.84
C LEU A 23 3.39 9.40 6.12
N ARG A 24 3.15 9.95 4.91
CA ARG A 24 4.17 10.69 4.17
C ARG A 24 4.72 11.85 4.99
N ASN A 25 3.85 12.68 5.56
CA ASN A 25 4.25 13.82 6.36
C ASN A 25 5.08 13.39 7.58
N SER A 26 4.68 12.32 8.25
CA SER A 26 5.44 11.77 9.38
C SER A 26 6.82 11.27 8.96
N LEU A 27 6.92 10.54 7.85
CA LEU A 27 8.21 10.05 7.35
C LEU A 27 9.14 11.18 6.91
N LEU A 28 8.61 12.28 6.35
CA LEU A 28 9.39 13.48 6.00
C LEU A 28 9.99 14.15 7.25
N ILE A 29 9.21 14.28 8.34
CA ILE A 29 9.69 14.83 9.61
C ILE A 29 10.87 14.00 10.15
N HIS A 30 10.89 12.70 9.89
CA HIS A 30 11.96 11.79 10.29
C HIS A 30 13.12 11.70 9.26
N GLY A 31 13.20 12.65 8.32
CA GLY A 31 14.32 12.78 7.39
C GLY A 31 14.31 11.80 6.22
N ASN A 32 13.19 11.16 5.90
CA ASN A 32 13.06 10.33 4.72
C ASN A 32 12.57 11.17 3.54
N GLU A 33 12.99 10.85 2.33
CA GLU A 33 12.35 11.30 1.11
C GLU A 33 11.17 10.36 0.80
N VAL A 34 9.99 10.89 0.48
CA VAL A 34 8.81 10.07 0.24
C VAL A 34 8.12 10.49 -1.05
N LYS A 35 8.16 9.61 -2.03
CA LYS A 35 7.40 9.69 -3.29
C LYS A 35 6.09 8.92 -3.14
N VAL A 36 5.11 9.28 -3.96
CA VAL A 36 3.80 8.63 -3.96
C VAL A 36 3.48 8.05 -5.32
N MET A 37 2.92 6.85 -5.33
CA MET A 37 2.27 6.25 -6.49
C MET A 37 0.79 6.14 -6.19
N ALA A 38 -0.02 6.93 -6.90
CA ALA A 38 -1.45 7.05 -6.62
C ALA A 38 -2.27 6.05 -7.44
N VAL A 39 -3.28 5.45 -6.80
CA VAL A 39 -4.29 4.61 -7.47
C VAL A 39 -5.58 5.39 -7.59
N SER A 40 -6.00 5.66 -8.82
CA SER A 40 -7.21 6.41 -9.18
C SER A 40 -8.29 5.49 -9.75
N GLU A 41 -9.56 5.88 -9.67
CA GLU A 41 -10.65 5.18 -10.38
C GLU A 41 -10.51 5.30 -11.89
N GLU A 42 -9.98 6.43 -12.35
CA GLU A 42 -9.77 6.78 -13.74
C GLU A 42 -8.55 7.68 -13.84
N LYS A 43 -7.69 7.45 -14.83
CA LYS A 43 -6.46 8.23 -15.03
C LYS A 43 -6.77 9.70 -15.36
N ASN A 44 -5.97 10.59 -14.80
CA ASN A 44 -6.13 12.05 -14.91
C ASN A 44 -7.44 12.61 -14.34
N LYS A 45 -8.15 11.83 -13.52
CA LYS A 45 -9.33 12.30 -12.79
C LYS A 45 -8.99 13.38 -11.77
N TYR A 46 -7.79 13.32 -11.22
CA TYR A 46 -7.32 14.19 -10.15
C TYR A 46 -6.07 14.98 -10.59
N GLU A 47 -6.01 16.25 -10.16
CA GLU A 47 -4.78 17.05 -10.24
C GLU A 47 -3.94 16.74 -9.01
N TYR A 48 -3.05 15.76 -9.13
CA TYR A 48 -2.19 15.35 -8.04
C TYR A 48 -1.04 16.33 -7.76
N PRO A 49 -0.61 16.47 -6.49
CA PRO A 49 0.56 17.26 -6.15
C PRO A 49 1.87 16.62 -6.67
N PRO A 50 2.98 17.41 -6.73
CA PRO A 50 4.23 16.97 -7.37
C PRO A 50 4.89 15.73 -6.77
N GLU A 51 4.61 15.40 -5.52
CA GLU A 51 5.09 14.17 -4.88
C GLU A 51 4.49 12.89 -5.47
N VAL A 52 3.38 12.97 -6.19
CA VAL A 52 2.80 11.85 -6.92
C VAL A 52 3.57 11.71 -8.24
N VAL A 53 4.47 10.74 -8.27
CA VAL A 53 5.37 10.50 -9.41
C VAL A 53 4.82 9.54 -10.45
N PHE A 54 3.74 8.82 -10.12
CA PHE A 54 3.08 7.89 -11.03
C PHE A 54 1.61 7.71 -10.63
N GLU A 55 0.71 7.59 -11.62
CA GLU A 55 -0.71 7.32 -11.42
C GLU A 55 -1.08 6.00 -12.09
N ILE A 56 -1.73 5.11 -11.32
CA ILE A 56 -2.30 3.84 -11.79
C ILE A 56 -3.80 4.06 -11.97
N ASP A 57 -4.32 3.85 -13.19
CA ASP A 57 -5.74 3.62 -13.38
C ASP A 57 -6.12 2.26 -12.79
N ARG A 58 -7.00 2.29 -11.80
CA ARG A 58 -7.38 1.09 -11.04
C ARG A 58 -7.80 -0.08 -11.92
N GLN A 59 -8.56 0.18 -12.97
CA GLN A 59 -9.10 -0.86 -13.85
C GLN A 59 -8.24 -1.14 -15.10
N HIS A 60 -7.18 -0.36 -15.32
CA HIS A 60 -6.29 -0.57 -16.44
C HIS A 60 -5.12 -1.47 -16.04
N ARG A 61 -5.29 -2.78 -16.17
CA ARG A 61 -4.29 -3.80 -15.75
C ARG A 61 -2.87 -3.54 -16.25
N PRO A 62 -2.62 -3.05 -17.49
CA PRO A 62 -1.27 -2.71 -17.95
C PRO A 62 -0.53 -1.67 -17.10
N ASP A 63 -1.25 -0.77 -16.40
CA ASP A 63 -0.61 0.23 -15.53
C ASP A 63 0.12 -0.42 -14.35
N TYR A 64 -0.31 -1.59 -13.88
CA TYR A 64 0.37 -2.30 -12.79
C TYR A 64 1.73 -2.84 -13.21
N PHE A 65 1.88 -3.31 -14.45
CA PHE A 65 3.16 -3.71 -15.02
C PHE A 65 4.08 -2.51 -15.26
N ALA A 66 3.52 -1.41 -15.77
CA ALA A 66 4.24 -0.16 -15.98
C ALA A 66 4.71 0.43 -14.63
N ALA A 67 3.88 0.38 -13.59
CA ALA A 67 4.21 0.80 -12.24
C ALA A 67 5.38 -0.01 -11.65
N ALA A 68 5.36 -1.34 -11.78
CA ALA A 68 6.47 -2.18 -11.33
C ALA A 68 7.77 -1.83 -12.06
N SER A 69 7.71 -1.63 -13.39
CA SER A 69 8.86 -1.23 -14.21
C SER A 69 9.40 0.14 -13.77
N PHE A 70 8.52 1.10 -13.51
CA PHE A 70 8.89 2.43 -13.00
C PHE A 70 9.62 2.31 -11.65
N ILE A 71 9.05 1.57 -10.69
CA ILE A 71 9.66 1.37 -9.36
C ILE A 71 11.04 0.72 -9.49
N ASN A 72 11.17 -0.32 -10.30
CA ASN A 72 12.42 -1.04 -10.47
C ASN A 72 13.52 -0.17 -11.10
N SER A 73 13.16 0.76 -11.99
CA SER A 73 14.10 1.68 -12.66
C SER A 73 14.47 2.90 -11.81
N ALA A 74 13.67 3.26 -10.81
CA ALA A 74 13.90 4.42 -9.93
C ALA A 74 15.08 4.14 -8.98
N ALA A 75 16.30 4.52 -9.35
CA ALA A 75 17.53 4.18 -8.61
C ALA A 75 17.54 4.72 -7.16
N ASP A 76 16.83 5.79 -6.88
CA ASP A 76 16.73 6.44 -5.59
C ASP A 76 15.68 5.81 -4.64
N VAL A 77 14.71 5.05 -5.16
CA VAL A 77 13.73 4.33 -4.33
C VAL A 77 14.36 3.06 -3.75
N GLU A 78 14.43 2.96 -2.43
CA GLU A 78 15.01 1.83 -1.71
C GLU A 78 13.95 0.89 -1.11
N LEU A 79 12.76 1.42 -0.81
CA LEU A 79 11.67 0.69 -0.16
C LEU A 79 10.33 1.13 -0.73
N VAL A 80 9.42 0.17 -0.91
CA VAL A 80 8.02 0.45 -1.25
C VAL A 80 7.14 0.18 -0.03
N ILE A 81 6.17 1.05 0.24
CA ILE A 81 5.10 0.81 1.21
C ILE A 81 3.81 0.62 0.42
N ILE A 82 3.19 -0.54 0.52
CA ILE A 82 1.93 -0.85 -0.15
C ILE A 82 0.78 -0.73 0.85
N GLN A 83 -0.11 0.23 0.62
CA GLN A 83 -1.33 0.40 1.40
C GLN A 83 -2.38 -0.59 0.86
N HIS A 84 -2.58 -1.70 1.55
CA HIS A 84 -3.50 -2.73 1.06
C HIS A 84 -4.90 -2.56 1.63
N GLU A 85 -5.84 -2.39 0.70
CA GLU A 85 -7.29 -2.51 0.89
C GLU A 85 -7.87 -3.12 -0.40
N TYR A 86 -8.73 -4.12 -0.29
CA TYR A 86 -9.27 -4.85 -1.45
C TYR A 86 -9.96 -3.93 -2.47
N GLY A 87 -10.66 -2.90 -2.00
CA GLY A 87 -11.44 -1.99 -2.83
C GLY A 87 -10.64 -0.92 -3.59
N ILE A 88 -9.34 -0.75 -3.34
CA ILE A 88 -8.55 0.31 -4.02
C ILE A 88 -7.84 -0.17 -5.28
N PHE A 89 -7.61 -1.47 -5.43
CA PHE A 89 -6.98 -2.04 -6.62
C PHE A 89 -8.02 -2.61 -7.59
N GLY A 90 -7.64 -2.77 -8.86
CA GLY A 90 -8.50 -3.30 -9.90
C GLY A 90 -8.57 -4.82 -9.97
N GLY A 91 -9.45 -5.30 -10.84
CA GLY A 91 -9.74 -6.72 -10.95
C GLY A 91 -10.69 -7.22 -9.85
N MET A 92 -10.86 -8.55 -9.79
CA MET A 92 -11.69 -9.17 -8.76
C MET A 92 -10.98 -9.05 -7.40
N ASP A 93 -11.66 -8.45 -6.41
CA ASP A 93 -11.13 -8.25 -5.05
C ASP A 93 -9.78 -7.51 -5.00
N GLY A 94 -9.39 -6.79 -6.06
CA GLY A 94 -8.12 -6.06 -6.11
C GLY A 94 -6.93 -6.87 -6.64
N GLU A 95 -7.16 -7.96 -7.36
CA GLU A 95 -6.11 -8.92 -7.77
C GLU A 95 -4.98 -8.33 -8.64
N TYR A 96 -5.21 -7.19 -9.35
CA TYR A 96 -4.18 -6.61 -10.22
C TYR A 96 -2.92 -6.17 -9.49
N ILE A 97 -3.00 -5.92 -8.17
CA ILE A 97 -1.80 -5.63 -7.36
C ILE A 97 -0.80 -6.80 -7.36
N MET A 98 -1.27 -8.04 -7.57
CA MET A 98 -0.39 -9.20 -7.65
C MET A 98 0.54 -9.15 -8.87
N ASP A 99 0.08 -8.56 -9.99
CA ASP A 99 0.93 -8.36 -11.18
C ASP A 99 2.09 -7.41 -10.89
N LEU A 100 1.79 -6.30 -10.21
CA LEU A 100 2.83 -5.34 -9.78
C LEU A 100 3.84 -6.02 -8.85
N VAL A 101 3.36 -6.66 -7.79
CA VAL A 101 4.22 -7.32 -6.79
C VAL A 101 5.02 -8.47 -7.40
N GLY A 102 4.43 -9.22 -8.34
CA GLY A 102 5.11 -10.33 -9.04
C GLY A 102 6.33 -9.87 -9.86
N MET A 103 6.35 -8.62 -10.30
CA MET A 103 7.46 -8.02 -11.06
C MET A 103 8.39 -7.15 -10.21
N LEU A 104 8.02 -6.86 -8.96
CA LEU A 104 8.77 -5.94 -8.10
C LEU A 104 10.11 -6.57 -7.69
N LEU A 105 11.22 -5.84 -7.93
CA LEU A 105 12.57 -6.25 -7.55
C LEU A 105 13.05 -5.60 -6.25
N LYS A 106 12.31 -4.64 -5.73
CA LYS A 106 12.62 -3.90 -4.51
C LYS A 106 11.86 -4.47 -3.30
N PRO A 107 12.43 -4.37 -2.09
CA PRO A 107 11.73 -4.76 -0.88
C PRO A 107 10.49 -3.90 -0.66
N TYR A 108 9.46 -4.50 -0.06
CA TYR A 108 8.27 -3.74 0.31
C TYR A 108 7.72 -4.12 1.68
N VAL A 109 7.08 -3.15 2.30
CA VAL A 109 6.26 -3.30 3.50
C VAL A 109 4.80 -3.31 3.09
N LEU A 110 4.06 -4.31 3.54
CA LEU A 110 2.63 -4.42 3.34
C LEU A 110 1.89 -3.85 4.55
N VAL A 111 1.12 -2.78 4.37
CA VAL A 111 0.24 -2.22 5.41
C VAL A 111 -1.18 -2.70 5.17
N THR A 112 -1.73 -3.48 6.09
CA THR A 112 -3.05 -4.09 5.94
C THR A 112 -4.11 -3.22 6.62
N HIS A 113 -5.01 -2.59 5.82
CA HIS A 113 -6.12 -1.79 6.34
C HIS A 113 -7.32 -2.66 6.70
N THR A 114 -7.58 -3.72 5.94
CA THR A 114 -8.61 -4.70 6.21
C THR A 114 -8.05 -6.11 6.19
N VAL A 115 -8.27 -6.87 7.28
CA VAL A 115 -7.97 -8.29 7.38
C VAL A 115 -9.28 -9.01 7.72
N LEU A 116 -9.85 -9.70 6.74
CA LEU A 116 -11.16 -10.33 6.86
C LEU A 116 -11.08 -11.64 7.67
N PRO A 117 -11.93 -11.85 8.70
CA PRO A 117 -11.97 -13.11 9.45
C PRO A 117 -12.63 -14.25 8.66
N ASN A 118 -13.44 -13.92 7.66
CA ASN A 118 -14.10 -14.87 6.77
C ASN A 118 -13.92 -14.42 5.31
N PRO A 119 -12.68 -14.51 4.76
CA PRO A 119 -12.41 -14.04 3.41
C PRO A 119 -13.02 -14.96 2.36
N THR A 120 -13.33 -14.41 1.19
CA THR A 120 -13.48 -15.23 -0.02
C THR A 120 -12.17 -15.93 -0.34
N ARG A 121 -12.20 -16.97 -1.17
CA ARG A 121 -10.98 -17.63 -1.63
C ARG A 121 -10.06 -16.66 -2.37
N SER A 122 -10.63 -15.76 -3.16
CA SER A 122 -9.88 -14.73 -3.89
C SER A 122 -9.19 -13.77 -2.91
N CYS A 123 -9.92 -13.17 -1.96
CA CYS A 123 -9.35 -12.28 -0.95
C CYS A 123 -8.22 -12.96 -0.17
N LYS A 124 -8.43 -14.23 0.26
CA LYS A 124 -7.40 -14.98 0.97
C LYS A 124 -6.15 -15.17 0.12
N ASN A 125 -6.31 -15.59 -1.14
CA ASN A 125 -5.19 -15.82 -2.06
C ASN A 125 -4.39 -14.54 -2.33
N ILE A 126 -5.06 -13.40 -2.53
CA ILE A 126 -4.40 -12.11 -2.76
C ILE A 126 -3.53 -11.76 -1.55
N LEU A 127 -4.12 -11.76 -0.35
CA LEU A 127 -3.40 -11.33 0.85
C LEU A 127 -2.26 -12.28 1.23
N ASN A 128 -2.45 -13.60 1.06
CA ASN A 128 -1.38 -14.59 1.21
C ASN A 128 -0.23 -14.35 0.22
N TYR A 129 -0.56 -14.09 -1.04
CA TYR A 129 0.45 -13.80 -2.07
C TYR A 129 1.27 -12.57 -1.74
N LEU A 130 0.61 -11.48 -1.30
CA LEU A 130 1.28 -10.24 -0.92
C LEU A 130 2.11 -10.41 0.35
N ALA A 131 1.55 -11.01 1.40
CA ALA A 131 2.23 -11.20 2.67
C ALA A 131 3.45 -12.13 2.55
N GLY A 132 3.34 -13.20 1.76
CA GLY A 132 4.43 -14.16 1.56
C GLY A 132 5.65 -13.62 0.79
N ARG A 133 5.55 -12.41 0.22
CA ARG A 133 6.62 -11.73 -0.52
C ARG A 133 7.08 -10.43 0.13
N ALA A 134 6.36 -9.97 1.14
CA ALA A 134 6.68 -8.74 1.86
C ALA A 134 7.94 -8.91 2.72
N SER A 135 8.73 -7.86 2.84
CA SER A 135 9.83 -7.80 3.81
C SER A 135 9.32 -7.56 5.23
N ALA A 136 8.13 -6.97 5.37
CA ALA A 136 7.41 -6.81 6.62
C ALA A 136 5.91 -6.61 6.34
N VAL A 137 5.07 -7.03 7.29
CA VAL A 137 3.63 -6.83 7.27
C VAL A 137 3.24 -6.00 8.49
N VAL A 138 2.58 -4.87 8.25
CA VAL A 138 2.06 -4.01 9.31
C VAL A 138 0.58 -4.29 9.49
N SER A 139 0.20 -4.69 10.70
CA SER A 139 -1.19 -4.82 11.15
C SER A 139 -1.47 -3.75 12.20
N MET A 140 -2.61 -3.07 12.09
CA MET A 140 -2.92 -1.93 12.97
C MET A 140 -3.70 -2.33 14.24
N THR A 141 -4.12 -3.60 14.34
CA THR A 141 -4.80 -4.14 15.51
C THR A 141 -4.25 -5.53 15.88
N ARG A 142 -4.37 -5.90 17.16
CA ARG A 142 -4.00 -7.24 17.62
C ARG A 142 -4.79 -8.34 16.91
N ASN A 143 -6.07 -8.10 16.67
CA ASN A 143 -6.93 -9.05 15.97
C ASN A 143 -6.49 -9.26 14.52
N SER A 144 -6.18 -8.18 13.79
CA SER A 144 -5.63 -8.29 12.43
C SER A 144 -4.30 -9.03 12.40
N MET A 145 -3.42 -8.77 13.38
CA MET A 145 -2.13 -9.47 13.51
C MET A 145 -2.32 -10.99 13.70
N MET A 146 -3.25 -11.40 14.58
CA MET A 146 -3.57 -12.81 14.80
C MET A 146 -4.14 -13.45 13.53
N LEU A 147 -5.07 -12.78 12.86
CA LEU A 147 -5.64 -13.28 11.59
C LEU A 147 -4.57 -13.43 10.50
N MET A 148 -3.63 -12.49 10.40
CA MET A 148 -2.53 -12.58 9.42
C MET A 148 -1.67 -13.81 9.64
N SER A 149 -1.38 -14.16 10.90
CA SER A 149 -0.65 -15.38 11.24
C SER A 149 -1.50 -16.65 11.04
N ASP A 150 -2.68 -16.69 11.63
CA ASP A 150 -3.45 -17.93 11.80
C ASP A 150 -4.26 -18.30 10.55
N LEU A 151 -4.77 -17.30 9.83
CA LEU A 151 -5.64 -17.51 8.67
C LEU A 151 -4.94 -17.26 7.33
N TYR A 152 -4.08 -16.23 7.28
CA TYR A 152 -3.39 -15.85 6.04
C TYR A 152 -1.96 -16.35 5.95
N GLU A 153 -1.53 -17.16 6.90
CA GLU A 153 -0.26 -17.89 6.86
C GLU A 153 0.97 -16.97 6.65
N ALA A 154 0.86 -15.70 7.03
CA ALA A 154 1.97 -14.78 6.98
C ALA A 154 3.02 -15.17 8.05
N PRO A 155 4.34 -15.14 7.72
CA PRO A 155 5.38 -15.47 8.68
C PRO A 155 5.28 -14.59 9.93
N PRO A 156 5.09 -15.15 11.13
CA PRO A 156 4.86 -14.36 12.36
C PRO A 156 5.98 -13.36 12.65
N GLU A 157 7.22 -13.70 12.31
CA GLU A 157 8.42 -12.87 12.50
C GLU A 157 8.45 -11.63 11.60
N LEU A 158 7.63 -11.61 10.54
CA LEU A 158 7.49 -10.46 9.63
C LEU A 158 6.29 -9.59 9.96
N ILE A 159 5.45 -9.98 10.94
CA ILE A 159 4.23 -9.23 11.29
C ILE A 159 4.51 -8.27 12.45
N TYR A 160 4.29 -6.99 12.21
CA TYR A 160 4.49 -5.92 13.18
C TYR A 160 3.15 -5.26 13.54
N LEU A 161 2.87 -5.16 14.84
CA LEU A 161 1.73 -4.41 15.33
C LEU A 161 2.12 -2.92 15.46
N ILE A 162 1.61 -2.10 14.55
CA ILE A 162 1.75 -0.64 14.60
C ILE A 162 0.33 -0.06 14.62
N ALA A 163 -0.08 0.49 15.76
CA ALA A 163 -1.42 1.05 15.92
C ALA A 163 -1.68 2.19 14.93
N HIS A 164 -2.94 2.35 14.55
CA HIS A 164 -3.36 3.44 13.68
C HIS A 164 -3.00 4.80 14.29
N GLY A 165 -2.22 5.60 13.58
CA GLY A 165 -1.89 6.95 13.99
C GLY A 165 -3.10 7.87 13.97
N VAL A 166 -3.05 8.92 14.78
CA VAL A 166 -4.03 10.02 14.77
C VAL A 166 -3.30 11.32 14.48
N PRO A 167 -3.89 12.22 13.66
CA PRO A 167 -3.30 13.53 13.41
C PRO A 167 -3.18 14.35 14.71
N GLU A 168 -2.10 15.13 14.84
CA GLU A 168 -2.01 16.12 15.90
C GLU A 168 -2.98 17.28 15.62
N PHE A 169 -4.00 17.40 16.44
CA PHE A 169 -4.88 18.57 16.41
C PHE A 169 -4.28 19.67 17.28
N LYS A 170 -3.95 20.82 16.71
CA LYS A 170 -3.69 22.02 17.50
C LYS A 170 -5.03 22.44 18.13
N VAL A 171 -5.15 22.25 19.43
CA VAL A 171 -6.28 22.84 20.20
C VAL A 171 -6.08 24.35 20.14
N GLN A 172 -7.06 25.05 19.52
CA GLN A 172 -7.11 26.51 19.51
C GLN A 172 -7.67 27.01 20.83
#